data_0cbd02dd97d40416e8099cfe323218fc
#
_entry.id   0cbd02dd97d40416e8099cfe323218fc
#
_cell.length_a   1.000
_cell.length_b   1.000
_cell.length_c   1.000
_cell.angle_alpha   90.00
_cell.angle_beta   90.00
_cell.angle_gamma   90.00
#
_symmetry.space_group_name_H-M   'P 1'
#
loop_
_entity.id
_entity.type
_entity.pdbx_description
1 polymer ?
#
loop_
_entity_poly.entity_id
_entity_poly.type
_entity_poly.pdbx_seq_one_letter_code
_entity_poly.pdbx_strand_id
1 'polypeptide(L)'
;MAKFSQCFACEHSRIESLAGISEPIQAPTEILRTADSSHGLVADEAASLFAAARDPDRKDEIQLAANQVRARWAPPSVEFIIPVYLTSFCQNECLYCGYRHSNPIAERVHLSLEDFNTQLDLILSWGYRQIELVLSDDPEFGPERVARYVAATRRKLEALGGGEVALCSPVYQQEDYVRLREVGLDWVVEWQETYHRSHFDRWHFAGSAKRDYESRLDLWDRAIAAGITRIGMGVLLGLYDFRYDALAVIEHGNYLRRTYGIEPYALGIPRLKPARGVLASQKPNRFSVSDEDFRLVVSVYHLAFPTSRLFFNTRESYDLNMSLVAAGDLFTVDCETLPGAYLRRHLPGQFSTHDYPPRKEVRATFERRGLAGKYLAEEMPCEIARTTPAAGTAIDEKRWASEHAQLRARLQDWEMALERLSMNGSQPLERQAADASLREILEYLKTVLTTHCREEESELFPAFCEDAEASPKLACFRADHERFGVDLDKLERQMASYGLSKDPTVLLTLGARMIREMRAHLEAEEQLLPSTRRRAVG
;
A
#
# COMPACT_ATOMS: atom_id res chain seq x y z
N MET A 1 13.52 10.37 30.66
CA MET A 1 12.80 9.09 30.61
C MET A 1 13.52 8.17 29.64
N ALA A 2 13.48 6.86 29.85
CA ALA A 2 14.01 5.90 28.87
C ALA A 2 13.14 5.96 27.60
N LYS A 3 13.77 5.99 26.44
CA LYS A 3 13.07 5.97 25.14
C LYS A 3 12.52 4.59 24.86
N PHE A 4 11.51 4.52 23.95
CA PHE A 4 10.90 3.23 23.62
C PHE A 4 11.90 2.21 23.07
N SER A 5 12.86 2.64 22.24
CA SER A 5 13.90 1.76 21.69
C SER A 5 14.67 1.00 22.78
N GLN A 6 14.95 1.65 23.91
CA GLN A 6 15.64 1.05 25.06
C GLN A 6 14.72 0.05 25.81
N CYS A 7 13.46 0.40 25.98
CA CYS A 7 12.47 -0.48 26.61
C CYS A 7 12.20 -1.72 25.74
N PHE A 8 11.99 -1.52 24.44
CA PHE A 8 11.65 -2.59 23.51
C PHE A 8 12.78 -3.59 23.28
N ALA A 9 14.04 -3.17 23.38
CA ALA A 9 15.19 -4.07 23.33
C ALA A 9 15.12 -5.18 24.41
N CYS A 10 14.51 -4.88 25.59
CA CYS A 10 14.28 -5.86 26.64
C CYS A 10 13.03 -6.72 26.40
N GLU A 11 12.02 -6.20 25.69
CA GLU A 11 10.73 -6.84 25.47
C GLU A 11 10.70 -7.73 24.21
N HIS A 12 11.65 -7.56 23.28
CA HIS A 12 11.65 -8.27 22.01
C HIS A 12 11.47 -9.78 22.14
N SER A 13 12.27 -10.44 22.99
CA SER A 13 12.19 -11.89 23.20
C SER A 13 10.86 -12.33 23.85
N ARG A 14 10.27 -11.50 24.71
CA ARG A 14 8.95 -11.76 25.28
C ARG A 14 7.87 -11.71 24.21
N ILE A 15 7.87 -10.67 23.38
CA ILE A 15 6.90 -10.52 22.29
C ILE A 15 7.04 -11.66 21.28
N GLU A 16 8.26 -12.08 20.96
CA GLU A 16 8.50 -13.21 20.05
C GLU A 16 7.94 -14.53 20.65
N SER A 17 8.15 -14.76 21.95
CA SER A 17 7.57 -15.91 22.64
C SER A 17 6.04 -15.87 22.64
N LEU A 18 5.43 -14.71 22.92
CA LEU A 18 3.98 -14.52 22.91
C LEU A 18 3.39 -14.73 21.50
N ALA A 19 4.04 -14.27 20.45
CA ALA A 19 3.59 -14.48 19.07
C ALA A 19 3.58 -15.96 18.66
N GLY A 20 4.43 -16.76 19.30
CA GLY A 20 4.59 -18.20 19.04
C GLY A 20 3.65 -19.12 19.85
N ILE A 21 2.89 -18.62 20.82
CA ILE A 21 2.03 -19.49 21.64
C ILE A 21 0.94 -20.17 20.81
N SER A 22 0.67 -21.44 21.14
CA SER A 22 -0.37 -22.23 20.47
C SER A 22 -1.68 -22.27 21.24
N GLU A 23 -1.62 -22.05 22.54
CA GLU A 23 -2.76 -22.06 23.46
C GLU A 23 -2.83 -20.73 24.22
N PRO A 24 -4.04 -20.24 24.51
CA PRO A 24 -4.21 -19.05 25.33
C PRO A 24 -3.57 -19.21 26.73
N ILE A 25 -2.81 -18.21 27.16
CA ILE A 25 -2.26 -18.15 28.54
C ILE A 25 -3.26 -17.56 29.53
N GLN A 26 -4.29 -16.89 29.04
CA GLN A 26 -5.43 -16.36 29.81
C GLN A 26 -6.74 -16.79 29.14
N ALA A 27 -7.80 -16.94 29.92
CA ALA A 27 -9.10 -17.36 29.39
C ALA A 27 -9.69 -16.29 28.43
N PRO A 28 -9.92 -16.61 27.16
CA PRO A 28 -10.40 -15.63 26.16
C PRO A 28 -11.73 -14.99 26.57
N THR A 29 -12.65 -15.75 27.17
CA THR A 29 -13.94 -15.24 27.66
C THR A 29 -13.79 -14.17 28.72
N GLU A 30 -12.80 -14.29 29.60
CA GLU A 30 -12.51 -13.30 30.63
C GLU A 30 -11.88 -12.05 30.01
N ILE A 31 -10.94 -12.21 29.07
CA ILE A 31 -10.36 -11.09 28.32
C ILE A 31 -11.45 -10.30 27.62
N LEU A 32 -12.35 -10.96 26.89
CA LEU A 32 -13.42 -10.28 26.15
C LEU A 32 -14.41 -9.57 27.09
N ARG A 33 -14.70 -10.18 28.26
CA ARG A 33 -15.56 -9.55 29.27
C ARG A 33 -14.93 -8.31 29.89
N THR A 34 -13.63 -8.32 30.14
CA THR A 34 -12.90 -7.18 30.73
C THR A 34 -12.58 -6.11 29.71
N ALA A 35 -12.38 -6.45 28.43
CA ALA A 35 -12.16 -5.49 27.34
C ALA A 35 -13.30 -4.48 27.18
N ASP A 36 -14.56 -4.91 27.43
CA ASP A 36 -15.73 -4.02 27.37
C ASP A 36 -15.75 -2.96 28.50
N SER A 37 -15.08 -3.23 29.62
CA SER A 37 -15.03 -2.35 30.79
C SER A 37 -13.71 -1.59 30.95
N SER A 38 -12.71 -1.87 30.12
CA SER A 38 -11.32 -1.53 30.39
C SER A 38 -10.72 -0.51 29.42
N HIS A 39 -9.51 -0.13 29.73
CA HIS A 39 -8.67 0.78 28.96
C HIS A 39 -7.87 0.07 27.84
N GLY A 40 -8.39 -1.00 27.25
CA GLY A 40 -7.78 -1.78 26.17
C GLY A 40 -7.06 -3.03 26.65
N LEU A 41 -6.30 -3.67 25.74
CA LEU A 41 -5.57 -4.91 26.02
C LEU A 41 -4.07 -4.66 26.20
N VAL A 42 -3.43 -5.53 26.99
CA VAL A 42 -1.97 -5.70 26.99
C VAL A 42 -1.54 -6.82 26.04
N ALA A 43 -0.24 -6.90 25.75
CA ALA A 43 0.28 -7.85 24.76
C ALA A 43 -0.03 -9.32 25.09
N ASP A 44 0.00 -9.71 26.38
CA ASP A 44 -0.31 -11.08 26.84
C ASP A 44 -1.77 -11.48 26.59
N GLU A 45 -2.70 -10.55 26.81
CA GLU A 45 -4.12 -10.73 26.51
C GLU A 45 -4.37 -10.85 25.01
N ALA A 46 -3.77 -9.94 24.21
CA ALA A 46 -3.86 -9.98 22.77
C ALA A 46 -3.25 -11.28 22.18
N ALA A 47 -2.12 -11.75 22.72
CA ALA A 47 -1.52 -13.03 22.33
C ALA A 47 -2.47 -14.22 22.61
N SER A 48 -3.16 -14.20 23.76
CA SER A 48 -4.17 -15.21 24.10
C SER A 48 -5.34 -15.21 23.11
N LEU A 49 -5.79 -14.03 22.65
CA LEU A 49 -6.84 -13.93 21.62
C LEU A 49 -6.33 -14.44 20.26
N PHE A 50 -5.10 -14.12 19.86
CA PHE A 50 -4.51 -14.68 18.63
C PHE A 50 -4.38 -16.20 18.68
N ALA A 51 -4.03 -16.78 19.82
CA ALA A 51 -3.96 -18.22 20.01
C ALA A 51 -5.36 -18.87 19.97
N ALA A 52 -6.34 -18.27 20.65
CA ALA A 52 -7.72 -18.73 20.68
C ALA A 52 -8.37 -18.74 19.29
N ALA A 53 -8.04 -17.76 18.44
CA ALA A 53 -8.60 -17.60 17.10
C ALA A 53 -8.20 -18.70 16.09
N ARG A 54 -7.45 -19.72 16.52
CA ARG A 54 -7.30 -20.97 15.75
C ARG A 54 -8.59 -21.78 15.68
N ASP A 55 -9.47 -21.58 16.66
CA ASP A 55 -10.84 -22.05 16.64
C ASP A 55 -11.71 -21.02 15.90
N PRO A 56 -12.41 -21.40 14.80
CA PRO A 56 -13.28 -20.50 14.05
C PRO A 56 -14.37 -19.83 14.89
N ASP A 57 -14.99 -20.56 15.81
CA ASP A 57 -16.05 -20.02 16.68
C ASP A 57 -15.51 -18.89 17.58
N ARG A 58 -14.25 -19.00 18.01
CA ARG A 58 -13.59 -17.95 18.78
C ARG A 58 -13.25 -16.71 17.96
N LYS A 59 -12.96 -16.85 16.66
CA LYS A 59 -12.77 -15.70 15.78
C LYS A 59 -14.03 -14.82 15.74
N ASP A 60 -15.19 -15.44 15.57
CA ASP A 60 -16.47 -14.74 15.51
C ASP A 60 -16.80 -14.05 16.84
N GLU A 61 -16.54 -14.70 17.97
CA GLU A 61 -16.68 -14.09 19.30
C GLU A 61 -15.78 -12.86 19.48
N ILE A 62 -14.52 -12.94 19.07
CA ILE A 62 -13.56 -11.83 19.13
C ILE A 62 -14.03 -10.66 18.26
N GLN A 63 -14.47 -10.93 17.04
CA GLN A 63 -14.98 -9.90 16.14
C GLN A 63 -16.25 -9.24 16.68
N LEU A 64 -17.17 -10.02 17.22
CA LEU A 64 -18.41 -9.49 17.82
C LEU A 64 -18.08 -8.58 19.02
N ALA A 65 -17.21 -9.01 19.92
CA ALA A 65 -16.78 -8.22 21.07
C ALA A 65 -16.08 -6.93 20.64
N ALA A 66 -15.23 -6.97 19.63
CA ALA A 66 -14.58 -5.79 19.08
C ALA A 66 -15.60 -4.77 18.56
N ASN A 67 -16.62 -5.21 17.82
CA ASN A 67 -17.69 -4.34 17.33
C ASN A 67 -18.50 -3.72 18.49
N GLN A 68 -18.77 -4.48 19.56
CA GLN A 68 -19.48 -3.97 20.74
C GLN A 68 -18.66 -2.92 21.49
N VAL A 69 -17.38 -3.18 21.70
CA VAL A 69 -16.44 -2.23 22.32
C VAL A 69 -16.35 -0.93 21.51
N ARG A 70 -16.23 -1.02 20.18
CA ARG A 70 -16.20 0.16 19.30
C ARG A 70 -17.51 0.95 19.34
N ALA A 71 -18.64 0.28 19.30
CA ALA A 71 -19.95 0.94 19.39
C ALA A 71 -20.13 1.70 20.72
N ARG A 72 -19.49 1.24 21.79
CA ARG A 72 -19.57 1.85 23.12
C ARG A 72 -18.61 3.01 23.33
N TRP A 73 -17.36 2.90 22.88
CA TRP A 73 -16.28 3.81 23.24
C TRP A 73 -15.88 4.77 22.14
N ALA A 74 -16.15 4.45 20.88
CA ALA A 74 -15.83 5.31 19.76
C ALA A 74 -17.00 6.23 19.39
N PRO A 75 -16.74 7.44 18.84
CA PRO A 75 -17.79 8.30 18.34
C PRO A 75 -18.54 7.62 17.19
N PRO A 76 -19.89 7.81 17.07
CA PRO A 76 -20.69 7.20 16.00
C PRO A 76 -20.46 7.91 14.67
N SER A 77 -19.23 7.93 14.21
CA SER A 77 -18.81 8.58 12.98
C SER A 77 -17.67 7.79 12.33
N VAL A 78 -17.47 7.99 11.04
CA VAL A 78 -16.25 7.62 10.31
C VAL A 78 -15.58 8.91 9.86
N GLU A 79 -14.29 9.03 10.09
CA GLU A 79 -13.50 10.20 9.72
C GLU A 79 -12.88 10.00 8.35
N PHE A 80 -13.20 10.87 7.39
CA PHE A 80 -12.63 10.78 6.04
C PHE A 80 -11.32 11.55 5.97
N ILE A 81 -10.30 10.90 5.41
CA ILE A 81 -8.97 11.47 5.22
C ILE A 81 -8.49 11.20 3.79
N ILE A 82 -7.70 12.11 3.24
CA ILE A 82 -7.10 11.95 1.92
C ILE A 82 -5.58 12.18 1.98
N PRO A 83 -4.76 11.23 1.49
CA PRO A 83 -3.32 11.42 1.40
C PRO A 83 -2.95 12.28 0.20
N VAL A 84 -2.05 13.23 0.38
CA VAL A 84 -1.50 14.10 -0.67
C VAL A 84 0.01 13.94 -0.71
N TYR A 85 0.52 13.25 -1.70
CA TYR A 85 1.95 13.03 -1.89
C TYR A 85 2.64 14.29 -2.41
N LEU A 86 3.76 14.66 -1.79
CA LEU A 86 4.52 15.86 -2.13
C LEU A 86 5.76 15.59 -3.00
N THR A 87 6.36 14.41 -2.82
CA THR A 87 7.51 13.97 -3.59
C THR A 87 7.53 12.45 -3.78
N SER A 88 8.00 12.00 -4.94
CA SER A 88 8.29 10.59 -5.23
C SER A 88 9.80 10.32 -5.35
N PHE A 89 10.65 11.34 -5.24
CA PHE A 89 12.09 11.14 -5.08
C PHE A 89 12.37 10.54 -3.70
N CYS A 90 13.21 9.51 -3.65
CA CYS A 90 13.56 8.85 -2.39
C CYS A 90 15.01 8.37 -2.44
N GLN A 91 15.76 8.56 -1.35
CA GLN A 91 17.13 8.05 -1.24
C GLN A 91 17.21 6.62 -0.70
N ASN A 92 16.09 6.04 -0.27
CA ASN A 92 16.05 4.70 0.33
C ASN A 92 15.85 3.59 -0.70
N GLU A 93 16.26 2.37 -0.32
CA GLU A 93 16.15 1.14 -1.11
C GLU A 93 15.21 0.12 -0.46
N CYS A 94 14.04 0.58 0.00
CA CYS A 94 13.05 -0.32 0.61
C CYS A 94 12.53 -1.34 -0.40
N LEU A 95 12.72 -2.64 -0.12
CA LEU A 95 12.41 -3.73 -1.06
C LEU A 95 10.92 -3.92 -1.38
N TYR A 96 10.05 -3.14 -0.78
CA TYR A 96 8.59 -3.20 -0.95
C TYR A 96 8.00 -1.94 -1.59
N CYS A 97 8.80 -0.90 -1.82
CA CYS A 97 8.30 0.44 -2.16
C CYS A 97 8.56 0.79 -3.62
N GLY A 98 7.54 1.21 -4.35
CA GLY A 98 7.68 1.70 -5.73
C GLY A 98 8.60 2.92 -5.86
N TYR A 99 8.78 3.69 -4.78
CA TYR A 99 9.66 4.87 -4.76
C TYR A 99 11.11 4.55 -4.41
N ARG A 100 11.49 3.29 -4.21
CA ARG A 100 12.90 2.95 -3.96
C ARG A 100 13.82 3.59 -4.99
N HIS A 101 14.99 4.04 -4.52
CA HIS A 101 15.92 4.85 -5.34
C HIS A 101 16.29 4.20 -6.67
N SER A 102 16.62 2.91 -6.66
CA SER A 102 17.04 2.16 -7.84
C SER A 102 15.88 1.68 -8.74
N ASN A 103 14.62 2.04 -8.45
CA ASN A 103 13.51 1.67 -9.34
C ASN A 103 13.54 2.53 -10.61
N PRO A 104 13.90 1.96 -11.78
CA PRO A 104 14.09 2.73 -13.01
C PRO A 104 12.78 3.22 -13.65
N ILE A 105 11.65 2.61 -13.25
CA ILE A 105 10.33 2.95 -13.80
C ILE A 105 9.50 3.82 -12.85
N ALA A 106 10.07 4.21 -11.71
CA ALA A 106 9.39 5.13 -10.80
C ALA A 106 9.35 6.54 -11.41
N GLU A 107 8.16 7.08 -11.57
CA GLU A 107 8.00 8.48 -11.92
C GLU A 107 8.48 9.37 -10.77
N ARG A 108 9.41 10.29 -11.06
CA ARG A 108 10.04 11.16 -10.07
C ARG A 108 9.50 12.57 -10.19
N VAL A 109 8.70 12.96 -9.21
CA VAL A 109 7.99 14.24 -9.18
C VAL A 109 8.25 14.95 -7.88
N HIS A 110 8.63 16.23 -7.96
CA HIS A 110 8.49 17.19 -6.87
C HIS A 110 7.25 18.03 -7.13
N LEU A 111 6.25 17.94 -6.28
CA LEU A 111 5.07 18.77 -6.40
C LEU A 111 5.43 20.21 -6.03
N SER A 112 5.27 21.13 -6.98
CA SER A 112 5.46 22.56 -6.71
C SER A 112 4.41 23.08 -5.73
N LEU A 113 4.67 24.17 -5.01
CA LEU A 113 3.68 24.74 -4.11
C LEU A 113 2.45 25.29 -4.88
N GLU A 114 2.63 25.70 -6.14
CA GLU A 114 1.57 26.16 -7.02
C GLU A 114 0.66 25.01 -7.42
N ASP A 115 1.23 23.93 -7.97
CA ASP A 115 0.47 22.72 -8.33
C ASP A 115 -0.20 22.07 -7.11
N PHE A 116 0.50 22.07 -5.97
CA PHE A 116 -0.05 21.63 -4.70
C PHE A 116 -1.30 22.44 -4.33
N ASN A 117 -1.25 23.78 -4.41
CA ASN A 117 -2.39 24.61 -4.09
C ASN A 117 -3.56 24.37 -5.04
N THR A 118 -3.29 24.16 -6.32
CA THR A 118 -4.31 23.81 -7.32
C THR A 118 -4.94 22.46 -7.00
N GLN A 119 -4.11 21.45 -6.73
CA GLN A 119 -4.60 20.12 -6.33
C GLN A 119 -5.39 20.16 -5.02
N LEU A 120 -4.93 20.93 -4.05
CA LEU A 120 -5.60 21.08 -2.77
C LEU A 120 -6.97 21.75 -2.92
N ASP A 121 -7.11 22.76 -3.78
CA ASP A 121 -8.41 23.39 -4.09
C ASP A 121 -9.39 22.38 -4.67
N LEU A 122 -8.94 21.53 -5.58
CA LEU A 122 -9.74 20.43 -6.12
C LEU A 122 -10.19 19.47 -5.01
N ILE A 123 -9.27 19.03 -4.16
CA ILE A 123 -9.55 18.10 -3.06
C ILE A 123 -10.54 18.72 -2.06
N LEU A 124 -10.35 19.98 -1.70
CA LEU A 124 -11.24 20.70 -0.78
C LEU A 124 -12.64 20.91 -1.39
N SER A 125 -12.73 21.07 -2.72
CA SER A 125 -14.03 21.13 -3.42
C SER A 125 -14.81 19.83 -3.35
N TRP A 126 -14.12 18.68 -3.22
CA TRP A 126 -14.75 17.38 -2.97
C TRP A 126 -15.30 17.20 -1.55
N GLY A 127 -15.07 18.19 -0.69
CA GLY A 127 -15.55 18.18 0.68
C GLY A 127 -14.55 17.70 1.72
N TYR A 128 -13.35 17.22 1.36
CA TYR A 128 -12.35 16.81 2.34
C TYR A 128 -11.93 17.96 3.25
N ARG A 129 -11.80 17.65 4.55
CA ARG A 129 -11.35 18.59 5.59
C ARG A 129 -10.25 17.98 6.48
N GLN A 130 -9.82 16.77 6.19
CA GLN A 130 -8.66 16.13 6.84
C GLN A 130 -7.70 15.68 5.75
N ILE A 131 -6.52 16.30 5.75
CA ILE A 131 -5.49 16.15 4.70
C ILE A 131 -4.25 15.55 5.32
N GLU A 132 -3.78 14.41 4.79
CA GLU A 132 -2.51 13.81 5.13
C GLU A 132 -1.46 14.18 4.08
N LEU A 133 -0.44 14.95 4.48
CA LEU A 133 0.70 15.22 3.61
C LEU A 133 1.68 14.05 3.71
N VAL A 134 2.03 13.46 2.56
CA VAL A 134 2.86 12.26 2.51
C VAL A 134 4.18 12.56 1.79
N LEU A 135 5.29 12.16 2.40
CA LEU A 135 6.62 12.33 1.83
C LEU A 135 7.36 10.99 1.76
N SER A 136 8.17 10.87 0.73
CA SER A 136 9.30 9.95 0.70
C SER A 136 10.51 10.59 1.38
N ASP A 137 11.57 9.84 1.60
CA ASP A 137 12.82 10.34 2.19
C ASP A 137 13.66 11.05 1.10
N ASP A 138 13.30 12.30 0.87
CA ASP A 138 13.83 13.17 -0.16
C ASP A 138 14.63 14.33 0.48
N PRO A 139 15.95 14.41 0.26
CA PRO A 139 16.78 15.46 0.82
C PRO A 139 16.35 16.89 0.41
N GLU A 140 15.68 17.04 -0.75
CA GLU A 140 15.18 18.34 -1.18
C GLU A 140 13.88 18.78 -0.48
N PHE A 141 13.17 17.85 0.17
CA PHE A 141 11.95 18.10 0.94
C PHE A 141 12.19 18.08 2.45
N GLY A 142 13.14 18.87 2.89
CA GLY A 142 13.39 19.06 4.32
C GLY A 142 12.24 19.76 5.06
N PRO A 143 12.25 19.75 6.42
CA PRO A 143 11.13 20.21 7.26
C PRO A 143 10.76 21.68 7.02
N GLU A 144 11.70 22.55 6.65
CA GLU A 144 11.42 23.95 6.28
C GLU A 144 10.57 24.09 5.00
N ARG A 145 10.85 23.25 4.00
CA ARG A 145 10.04 23.19 2.80
C ARG A 145 8.65 22.65 3.12
N VAL A 146 8.55 21.57 3.87
CA VAL A 146 7.30 20.94 4.30
C VAL A 146 6.42 21.92 5.10
N ALA A 147 7.00 22.75 5.96
CA ALA A 147 6.27 23.76 6.73
C ALA A 147 5.45 24.71 5.82
N ARG A 148 5.91 24.99 4.60
CA ARG A 148 5.14 25.82 3.65
C ARG A 148 3.87 25.14 3.17
N TYR A 149 3.92 23.82 2.94
CA TYR A 149 2.76 23.01 2.53
C TYR A 149 1.77 22.84 3.69
N VAL A 150 2.26 22.60 4.90
CA VAL A 150 1.43 22.57 6.11
C VAL A 150 0.71 23.91 6.30
N ALA A 151 1.45 25.04 6.26
CA ALA A 151 0.86 26.37 6.40
C ALA A 151 -0.15 26.69 5.30
N ALA A 152 0.10 26.29 4.05
CA ALA A 152 -0.84 26.48 2.95
C ALA A 152 -2.13 25.69 3.16
N THR A 153 -2.00 24.42 3.58
CA THR A 153 -3.14 23.54 3.91
C THR A 153 -3.95 24.13 5.05
N ARG A 154 -3.29 24.54 6.14
CA ARG A 154 -3.95 25.14 7.31
C ARG A 154 -4.78 26.37 6.94
N ARG A 155 -4.20 27.32 6.21
CA ARG A 155 -4.90 28.54 5.78
C ARG A 155 -6.16 28.24 4.96
N LYS A 156 -6.08 27.27 4.02
CA LYS A 156 -7.23 26.90 3.19
C LYS A 156 -8.31 26.19 4.01
N LEU A 157 -7.94 25.32 4.93
CA LEU A 157 -8.89 24.67 5.84
C LEU A 157 -9.59 25.67 6.76
N GLU A 158 -8.86 26.64 7.32
CA GLU A 158 -9.41 27.71 8.18
C GLU A 158 -10.42 28.56 7.41
N ALA A 159 -10.14 28.89 6.16
CA ALA A 159 -11.08 29.63 5.30
C ALA A 159 -12.38 28.85 5.03
N LEU A 160 -12.39 27.54 5.23
CA LEU A 160 -13.54 26.64 5.06
C LEU A 160 -14.17 26.20 6.40
N GLY A 161 -13.84 26.88 7.50
CA GLY A 161 -14.39 26.58 8.83
C GLY A 161 -13.60 25.56 9.64
N GLY A 162 -12.39 25.22 9.22
CA GLY A 162 -11.47 24.33 9.93
C GLY A 162 -11.29 22.96 9.27
N GLY A 163 -10.44 22.19 9.88
CA GLY A 163 -10.07 20.84 9.43
C GLY A 163 -8.77 20.38 10.05
N GLU A 164 -8.20 19.30 9.59
CA GLU A 164 -7.02 18.67 10.17
C GLU A 164 -5.89 18.48 9.14
N VAL A 165 -4.66 18.70 9.59
CA VAL A 165 -3.44 18.47 8.80
C VAL A 165 -2.62 17.38 9.48
N ALA A 166 -2.48 16.25 8.79
CA ALA A 166 -1.60 15.16 9.17
C ALA A 166 -0.31 15.17 8.35
N LEU A 167 0.73 14.57 8.87
CA LEU A 167 1.99 14.41 8.16
C LEU A 167 2.54 12.99 8.31
N CYS A 168 2.80 12.33 7.18
CA CYS A 168 3.61 11.12 7.08
C CYS A 168 4.94 11.49 6.39
N SER A 169 6.05 11.49 7.13
CA SER A 169 7.34 12.01 6.67
C SER A 169 8.52 11.13 7.07
N PRO A 170 9.72 11.38 6.55
CA PRO A 170 10.93 10.89 7.18
C PRO A 170 11.01 11.27 8.67
N VAL A 171 11.85 10.54 9.39
CA VAL A 171 12.07 10.81 10.82
C VAL A 171 12.75 12.16 11.01
N TYR A 172 12.06 13.08 11.66
CA TYR A 172 12.53 14.42 11.96
C TYR A 172 13.07 14.53 13.41
N GLN A 173 13.80 15.62 13.69
CA GLN A 173 14.23 15.99 15.03
C GLN A 173 13.10 16.70 15.79
N GLN A 174 13.23 16.80 17.09
CA GLN A 174 12.19 17.43 17.92
C GLN A 174 11.91 18.88 17.51
N GLU A 175 12.96 19.64 17.18
CA GLU A 175 12.87 21.04 16.76
C GLU A 175 12.08 21.21 15.46
N ASP A 176 12.17 20.23 14.56
CA ASP A 176 11.41 20.22 13.31
C ASP A 176 9.92 20.02 13.57
N TYR A 177 9.57 19.09 14.46
CA TYR A 177 8.18 18.90 14.90
C TYR A 177 7.60 20.11 15.61
N VAL A 178 8.39 20.81 16.42
CA VAL A 178 7.97 22.11 17.03
C VAL A 178 7.60 23.10 15.93
N ARG A 179 8.49 23.30 14.96
CA ARG A 179 8.27 24.21 13.81
C ARG A 179 7.01 23.84 13.01
N LEU A 180 6.84 22.57 12.72
CA LEU A 180 5.68 22.09 11.95
C LEU A 180 4.37 22.29 12.71
N ARG A 181 4.36 22.05 14.02
CA ARG A 181 3.21 22.33 14.88
C ARG A 181 2.87 23.83 14.91
N GLU A 182 3.85 24.71 14.97
CA GLU A 182 3.65 26.16 14.99
C GLU A 182 3.00 26.69 13.70
N VAL A 183 3.22 26.02 12.57
CA VAL A 183 2.56 26.38 11.29
C VAL A 183 1.26 25.65 11.03
N GLY A 184 0.77 24.86 12.00
CA GLY A 184 -0.57 24.28 11.98
C GLY A 184 -0.65 22.78 11.68
N LEU A 185 0.42 22.01 11.93
CA LEU A 185 0.36 20.55 11.92
C LEU A 185 -0.40 20.06 13.16
N ASP A 186 -1.40 19.20 12.97
CA ASP A 186 -2.22 18.64 14.05
C ASP A 186 -1.70 17.32 14.58
N TRP A 187 -1.25 16.45 13.71
CA TRP A 187 -0.76 15.12 14.08
C TRP A 187 0.23 14.54 13.08
N VAL A 188 1.01 13.59 13.56
CA VAL A 188 1.98 12.86 12.74
C VAL A 188 1.57 11.39 12.67
N VAL A 189 1.80 10.78 11.54
CA VAL A 189 1.65 9.34 11.34
C VAL A 189 2.93 8.79 10.74
N GLU A 190 3.38 7.65 11.24
CA GLU A 190 4.56 7.00 10.72
C GLU A 190 4.46 5.47 10.88
N TRP A 191 5.09 4.76 9.97
CA TRP A 191 5.05 3.32 9.92
C TRP A 191 6.40 2.77 10.39
N GLN A 192 6.42 1.98 11.47
CA GLN A 192 7.62 1.25 11.90
C GLN A 192 8.00 0.18 10.86
N GLU A 193 7.09 -0.16 9.96
CA GLU A 193 7.18 -1.20 8.94
C GLU A 193 7.14 -2.61 9.56
N THR A 194 8.15 -3.01 10.32
CA THR A 194 8.15 -4.19 11.21
C THR A 194 8.98 -3.90 12.45
N TYR A 195 8.52 -4.41 13.58
CA TYR A 195 9.26 -4.34 14.85
C TYR A 195 10.33 -5.43 14.97
N HIS A 196 10.34 -6.41 14.07
CA HIS A 196 11.33 -7.47 14.11
C HIS A 196 12.65 -7.01 13.48
N ARG A 197 13.67 -6.72 14.32
CA ARG A 197 14.93 -6.08 13.94
C ARG A 197 15.61 -6.72 12.73
N SER A 198 15.81 -8.03 12.71
CA SER A 198 16.52 -8.68 11.60
C SER A 198 15.73 -8.64 10.29
N HIS A 199 14.39 -8.62 10.34
CA HIS A 199 13.55 -8.45 9.15
C HIS A 199 13.50 -6.99 8.72
N PHE A 200 13.47 -6.04 9.65
CA PHE A 200 13.62 -4.62 9.33
C PHE A 200 14.93 -4.38 8.56
N ASP A 201 16.04 -4.92 9.06
CA ASP A 201 17.36 -4.82 8.40
C ASP A 201 17.41 -5.50 7.03
N ARG A 202 16.64 -6.56 6.83
CA ARG A 202 16.53 -7.26 5.55
C ARG A 202 15.77 -6.46 4.49
N TRP A 203 14.69 -5.77 4.89
CA TRP A 203 13.86 -4.98 4.00
C TRP A 203 14.45 -3.60 3.69
N HIS A 204 15.38 -3.10 4.51
CA HIS A 204 16.04 -1.80 4.37
C HIS A 204 17.54 -1.97 4.24
N PHE A 205 18.10 -1.60 3.11
CA PHE A 205 19.53 -1.76 2.84
C PHE A 205 20.43 -0.91 3.75
N ALA A 206 21.63 -1.41 4.00
CA ALA A 206 22.66 -0.68 4.70
C ALA A 206 22.97 0.65 3.98
N GLY A 207 23.09 1.72 4.75
CA GLY A 207 23.39 3.07 4.23
C GLY A 207 22.18 3.89 3.83
N SER A 208 20.96 3.33 3.84
CA SER A 208 19.77 4.15 3.69
C SER A 208 19.37 4.80 5.02
N ALA A 209 18.86 6.05 4.99
CA ALA A 209 18.42 6.78 6.18
C ALA A 209 17.30 6.02 6.92
N LYS A 210 16.42 5.34 6.20
CA LYS A 210 15.32 4.54 6.78
C LYS A 210 15.80 3.35 7.60
N ARG A 211 17.07 2.95 7.49
CA ARG A 211 17.64 1.83 8.25
C ARG A 211 17.92 2.15 9.72
N ASP A 212 17.86 3.40 10.14
CA ASP A 212 18.00 3.77 11.55
C ASP A 212 16.76 3.34 12.34
N TYR A 213 16.79 2.07 12.76
CA TYR A 213 15.70 1.40 13.45
C TYR A 213 15.33 2.05 14.78
N GLU A 214 16.34 2.39 15.61
CA GLU A 214 16.15 3.01 16.92
C GLU A 214 15.56 4.42 16.77
N SER A 215 16.07 5.19 15.83
CA SER A 215 15.54 6.53 15.56
C SER A 215 14.08 6.49 15.11
N ARG A 216 13.67 5.46 14.40
CA ARG A 216 12.26 5.27 14.03
C ARG A 216 11.39 4.88 15.23
N LEU A 217 11.84 3.97 16.07
CA LEU A 217 11.14 3.62 17.30
C LEU A 217 10.92 4.81 18.23
N ASP A 218 11.89 5.72 18.30
CA ASP A 218 11.85 6.91 19.18
C ASP A 218 11.21 8.15 18.52
N LEU A 219 10.61 8.00 17.33
CA LEU A 219 10.01 9.12 16.62
C LEU A 219 8.87 9.74 17.43
N TRP A 220 7.99 8.91 17.95
CA TRP A 220 6.81 9.38 18.69
C TRP A 220 7.18 10.05 20.00
N ASP A 221 8.24 9.59 20.69
CA ASP A 221 8.80 10.29 21.87
C ASP A 221 9.22 11.73 21.50
N ARG A 222 9.88 11.92 20.34
CA ARG A 222 10.27 13.25 19.86
C ARG A 222 9.07 14.12 19.47
N ALA A 223 8.09 13.54 18.76
CA ALA A 223 6.89 14.27 18.38
C ALA A 223 6.07 14.72 19.60
N ILE A 224 5.93 13.84 20.60
CA ILE A 224 5.25 14.18 21.87
C ILE A 224 6.02 15.25 22.64
N ALA A 225 7.35 15.15 22.72
CA ALA A 225 8.19 16.17 23.35
C ALA A 225 8.10 17.54 22.64
N ALA A 226 7.80 17.55 21.33
CA ALA A 226 7.49 18.78 20.58
C ALA A 226 6.06 19.31 20.80
N GLY A 227 5.24 18.61 21.59
CA GLY A 227 3.85 18.96 21.89
C GLY A 227 2.82 18.45 20.88
N ILE A 228 3.18 17.52 20.00
CA ILE A 228 2.24 16.83 19.12
C ILE A 228 1.73 15.61 19.88
N THR A 229 0.53 15.69 20.43
CA THR A 229 -0.05 14.65 21.28
C THR A 229 -0.94 13.66 20.53
N ARG A 230 -1.29 13.96 19.28
CA ARG A 230 -1.99 13.05 18.39
C ARG A 230 -1.00 12.40 17.44
N ILE A 231 -0.84 11.11 17.58
CA ILE A 231 0.13 10.32 16.82
C ILE A 231 -0.53 9.10 16.18
N GLY A 232 -0.17 8.86 14.93
CA GLY A 232 -0.48 7.63 14.22
C GLY A 232 0.73 6.73 14.17
N MET A 233 0.50 5.43 14.31
CA MET A 233 1.55 4.42 14.26
C MET A 233 1.05 3.15 13.59
N GLY A 234 1.97 2.31 13.12
CA GLY A 234 1.58 1.04 12.53
C GLY A 234 2.74 0.30 11.89
N VAL A 235 2.38 -0.81 11.26
CA VAL A 235 3.31 -1.72 10.57
C VAL A 235 2.80 -2.04 9.17
N LEU A 236 3.71 -2.44 8.30
CA LEU A 236 3.36 -3.01 7.00
C LEU A 236 3.24 -4.53 7.15
N LEU A 237 2.01 -4.99 7.31
CA LEU A 237 1.70 -6.41 7.50
C LEU A 237 2.19 -7.24 6.31
N GLY A 238 2.97 -8.28 6.60
CA GLY A 238 3.57 -9.15 5.58
C GLY A 238 5.09 -9.02 5.44
N LEU A 239 5.73 -8.12 6.20
CA LEU A 239 7.20 -8.07 6.28
C LEU A 239 7.77 -9.09 7.26
N TYR A 240 7.03 -9.41 8.30
CA TYR A 240 7.29 -10.46 9.28
C TYR A 240 5.98 -11.09 9.76
N ASP A 241 6.03 -11.96 10.78
CA ASP A 241 4.84 -12.57 11.40
C ASP A 241 3.92 -11.46 11.94
N PHE A 242 2.68 -11.45 11.46
CA PHE A 242 1.72 -10.40 11.79
C PHE A 242 1.35 -10.39 13.29
N ARG A 243 1.43 -11.54 13.99
CA ARG A 243 1.15 -11.61 15.43
C ARG A 243 2.24 -10.89 16.21
N TYR A 244 3.51 -11.15 15.84
CA TYR A 244 4.63 -10.44 16.43
C TYR A 244 4.50 -8.93 16.26
N ASP A 245 4.29 -8.48 15.02
CA ASP A 245 4.18 -7.05 14.73
C ASP A 245 2.96 -6.42 15.39
N ALA A 246 1.82 -7.11 15.43
CA ALA A 246 0.63 -6.63 16.13
C ALA A 246 0.82 -6.49 17.63
N LEU A 247 1.45 -7.49 18.27
CA LEU A 247 1.76 -7.44 19.71
C LEU A 247 2.78 -6.33 20.03
N ALA A 248 3.77 -6.12 19.16
CA ALA A 248 4.74 -5.04 19.31
C ALA A 248 4.10 -3.64 19.20
N VAL A 249 3.15 -3.45 18.28
CA VAL A 249 2.35 -2.22 18.21
C VAL A 249 1.56 -2.00 19.49
N ILE A 250 0.94 -3.06 20.03
CA ILE A 250 0.19 -2.98 21.30
C ILE A 250 1.13 -2.61 22.46
N GLU A 251 2.31 -3.22 22.55
CA GLU A 251 3.28 -2.88 23.59
C GLU A 251 3.78 -1.43 23.46
N HIS A 252 4.02 -0.96 22.23
CA HIS A 252 4.41 0.43 21.99
C HIS A 252 3.31 1.43 22.38
N GLY A 253 2.07 1.17 21.99
CA GLY A 253 0.93 2.00 22.38
C GLY A 253 0.74 2.03 23.90
N ASN A 254 0.90 0.89 24.57
CA ASN A 254 0.86 0.78 26.03
C ASN A 254 2.03 1.50 26.71
N TYR A 255 3.24 1.50 26.10
CA TYR A 255 4.35 2.32 26.57
C TYR A 255 4.01 3.81 26.52
N LEU A 256 3.44 4.29 25.41
CA LEU A 256 3.04 5.70 25.26
C LEU A 256 1.99 6.10 26.29
N ARG A 257 1.03 5.21 26.56
CA ARG A 257 0.00 5.41 27.59
C ARG A 257 0.62 5.51 28.99
N ARG A 258 1.51 4.59 29.35
CA ARG A 258 2.18 4.59 30.66
C ARG A 258 3.13 5.76 30.85
N THR A 259 3.84 6.16 29.80
CA THR A 259 4.91 7.16 29.87
C THR A 259 4.38 8.58 29.75
N TYR A 260 3.41 8.79 28.85
CA TYR A 260 2.93 10.13 28.49
C TYR A 260 1.44 10.35 28.76
N GLY A 261 0.70 9.33 29.14
CA GLY A 261 -0.75 9.40 29.25
C GLY A 261 -1.47 9.53 27.90
N ILE A 262 -0.81 9.15 26.79
CA ILE A 262 -1.30 9.33 25.42
C ILE A 262 -1.54 7.95 24.79
N GLU A 263 -2.75 7.73 24.26
CA GLU A 263 -3.03 6.61 23.39
C GLU A 263 -2.70 6.98 21.93
N PRO A 264 -2.34 6.02 21.08
CA PRO A 264 -2.25 6.25 19.64
C PRO A 264 -3.56 6.85 19.12
N TYR A 265 -3.48 7.98 18.42
CA TYR A 265 -4.64 8.59 17.78
C TYR A 265 -5.15 7.75 16.62
N ALA A 266 -4.22 7.21 15.82
CA ALA A 266 -4.52 6.34 14.69
C ALA A 266 -3.59 5.13 14.65
N LEU A 267 -4.10 4.01 14.17
CA LEU A 267 -3.35 2.78 13.93
C LEU A 267 -3.45 2.39 12.45
N GLY A 268 -2.30 2.29 11.80
CA GLY A 268 -2.21 1.81 10.44
C GLY A 268 -2.10 0.29 10.36
N ILE A 269 -2.83 -0.26 9.43
CA ILE A 269 -2.93 -1.70 9.18
C ILE A 269 -2.67 -2.07 7.71
N PRO A 270 -1.80 -1.37 6.95
CA PRO A 270 -1.58 -1.71 5.56
C PRO A 270 -0.98 -3.11 5.42
N ARG A 271 -1.50 -3.89 4.47
CA ARG A 271 -0.83 -5.13 4.02
C ARG A 271 0.15 -4.82 2.89
N LEU A 272 1.19 -5.62 2.79
CA LEU A 272 2.12 -5.58 1.67
C LEU A 272 1.37 -5.82 0.35
N LYS A 273 1.48 -4.88 -0.57
CA LYS A 273 0.89 -4.95 -1.90
C LYS A 273 1.98 -4.87 -2.98
N PRO A 274 1.73 -5.43 -4.15
CA PRO A 274 2.63 -5.25 -5.29
C PRO A 274 2.90 -3.78 -5.58
N ALA A 275 4.17 -3.46 -5.83
CA ALA A 275 4.60 -2.16 -6.30
C ALA A 275 5.31 -2.33 -7.64
N ARG A 276 5.03 -1.46 -8.59
CA ARG A 276 5.57 -1.53 -9.94
C ARG A 276 7.10 -1.41 -9.92
N GLY A 277 7.80 -2.26 -10.67
CA GLY A 277 9.27 -2.30 -10.71
C GLY A 277 9.94 -2.85 -9.45
N VAL A 278 9.18 -3.45 -8.51
CA VAL A 278 9.68 -3.96 -7.23
C VAL A 278 9.37 -5.44 -7.07
N LEU A 279 10.25 -6.28 -7.58
CA LEU A 279 10.05 -7.75 -7.62
C LEU A 279 9.77 -8.38 -6.25
N ALA A 280 10.38 -7.88 -5.19
CA ALA A 280 10.19 -8.44 -3.86
C ALA A 280 8.77 -8.22 -3.30
N SER A 281 8.07 -7.17 -3.76
CA SER A 281 6.68 -6.90 -3.37
C SER A 281 5.66 -7.68 -4.20
N GLN A 282 6.07 -8.21 -5.35
CA GLN A 282 5.19 -8.91 -6.29
C GLN A 282 5.05 -10.40 -5.97
N LYS A 283 5.91 -10.95 -5.11
CA LYS A 283 5.87 -12.38 -4.74
C LYS A 283 5.19 -12.55 -3.40
N PRO A 284 4.21 -13.47 -3.28
CA PRO A 284 3.77 -13.93 -1.97
C PRO A 284 4.98 -14.40 -1.17
N ASN A 285 5.09 -13.97 0.07
CA ASN A 285 6.10 -14.45 0.98
C ASN A 285 5.44 -15.26 2.11
N ARG A 286 6.25 -15.96 2.90
CA ARG A 286 5.74 -16.79 4.00
C ARG A 286 4.99 -16.03 5.09
N PHE A 287 5.07 -14.71 5.07
CA PHE A 287 4.41 -13.81 6.02
C PHE A 287 3.21 -13.08 5.43
N SER A 288 2.80 -13.45 4.21
CA SER A 288 1.59 -12.89 3.59
C SER A 288 0.40 -13.09 4.51
N VAL A 289 -0.38 -12.02 4.69
CA VAL A 289 -1.52 -11.98 5.61
C VAL A 289 -2.80 -12.20 4.85
N SER A 290 -3.54 -13.26 5.21
CA SER A 290 -4.84 -13.58 4.63
C SER A 290 -5.91 -12.56 5.04
N ASP A 291 -7.05 -12.56 4.36
CA ASP A 291 -8.19 -11.72 4.76
C ASP A 291 -8.72 -12.10 6.15
N GLU A 292 -8.67 -13.37 6.51
CA GLU A 292 -9.06 -13.84 7.85
C GLU A 292 -8.10 -13.33 8.94
N ASP A 293 -6.78 -13.43 8.71
CA ASP A 293 -5.79 -12.90 9.64
C ASP A 293 -5.89 -11.38 9.75
N PHE A 294 -6.16 -10.70 8.63
CA PHE A 294 -6.39 -9.26 8.62
C PHE A 294 -7.61 -8.86 9.47
N ARG A 295 -8.73 -9.58 9.32
CA ARG A 295 -9.92 -9.39 10.16
C ARG A 295 -9.61 -9.57 11.64
N LEU A 296 -8.81 -10.57 11.97
CA LEU A 296 -8.40 -10.83 13.34
C LEU A 296 -7.53 -9.71 13.91
N VAL A 297 -6.54 -9.20 13.15
CA VAL A 297 -5.71 -8.05 13.56
C VAL A 297 -6.57 -6.82 13.82
N VAL A 298 -7.51 -6.52 12.92
CA VAL A 298 -8.46 -5.40 13.07
C VAL A 298 -9.26 -5.55 14.37
N SER A 299 -9.82 -6.74 14.64
CA SER A 299 -10.61 -7.00 15.84
C SER A 299 -9.78 -6.85 17.12
N VAL A 300 -8.56 -7.40 17.13
CA VAL A 300 -7.66 -7.32 18.29
C VAL A 300 -7.23 -5.86 18.54
N TYR A 301 -6.96 -5.08 17.49
CA TYR A 301 -6.63 -3.65 17.64
C TYR A 301 -7.81 -2.82 18.14
N HIS A 302 -9.04 -3.09 17.69
CA HIS A 302 -10.24 -2.44 18.23
C HIS A 302 -10.46 -2.73 19.73
N LEU A 303 -10.09 -3.95 20.17
CA LEU A 303 -10.14 -4.30 21.59
C LEU A 303 -8.97 -3.68 22.38
N ALA A 304 -7.76 -3.65 21.81
CA ALA A 304 -6.57 -3.11 22.46
C ALA A 304 -6.61 -1.58 22.63
N PHE A 305 -7.20 -0.89 21.68
CA PHE A 305 -7.30 0.56 21.63
C PHE A 305 -8.72 1.02 21.26
N PRO A 306 -9.67 0.93 22.19
CA PRO A 306 -11.09 1.20 21.91
C PRO A 306 -11.41 2.59 21.36
N THR A 307 -10.58 3.58 21.65
CA THR A 307 -10.77 4.97 21.21
C THR A 307 -9.90 5.38 20.03
N SER A 308 -8.90 4.57 19.68
CA SER A 308 -8.03 4.83 18.53
C SER A 308 -8.75 4.57 17.21
N ARG A 309 -8.30 5.20 16.15
CA ARG A 309 -8.84 5.06 14.81
C ARG A 309 -8.04 4.04 14.02
N LEU A 310 -8.65 3.01 13.47
CA LEU A 310 -7.98 2.20 12.47
C LEU A 310 -8.07 2.88 11.11
N PHE A 311 -6.96 2.88 10.37
CA PHE A 311 -6.85 3.57 9.10
C PHE A 311 -7.12 2.63 7.93
N PHE A 312 -8.33 2.65 7.40
CA PHE A 312 -8.76 1.91 6.22
C PHE A 312 -8.52 2.73 4.95
N ASN A 313 -7.86 2.14 3.98
CA ASN A 313 -7.52 2.81 2.73
C ASN A 313 -7.68 1.88 1.52
N THR A 314 -7.50 2.43 0.32
CA THR A 314 -7.69 1.74 -0.95
C THR A 314 -6.64 0.66 -1.27
N ARG A 315 -5.73 0.31 -0.36
CA ARG A 315 -4.88 -0.89 -0.51
C ARG A 315 -5.69 -2.17 -0.49
N GLU A 316 -6.81 -2.18 0.26
CA GLU A 316 -7.73 -3.31 0.33
C GLU A 316 -8.98 -3.05 -0.52
N SER A 317 -9.68 -4.11 -0.90
CA SER A 317 -10.94 -3.98 -1.62
C SER A 317 -12.00 -3.24 -0.79
N TYR A 318 -12.89 -2.54 -1.47
CA TYR A 318 -14.00 -1.84 -0.82
C TYR A 318 -14.81 -2.76 0.08
N ASP A 319 -15.17 -3.96 -0.40
CA ASP A 319 -16.00 -4.91 0.34
C ASP A 319 -15.33 -5.41 1.61
N LEU A 320 -14.02 -5.71 1.56
CA LEU A 320 -13.27 -6.11 2.75
C LEU A 320 -13.25 -4.99 3.78
N ASN A 321 -12.91 -3.77 3.38
CA ASN A 321 -12.88 -2.62 4.28
C ASN A 321 -14.26 -2.33 4.87
N MET A 322 -15.32 -2.33 4.04
CA MET A 322 -16.69 -2.09 4.50
C MET A 322 -17.20 -3.15 5.48
N SER A 323 -16.66 -4.37 5.43
CA SER A 323 -17.00 -5.43 6.39
C SER A 323 -16.29 -5.28 7.75
N LEU A 324 -15.29 -4.41 7.86
CA LEU A 324 -14.41 -4.26 9.03
C LEU A 324 -14.49 -2.90 9.70
N VAL A 325 -14.72 -1.84 8.91
CA VAL A 325 -14.75 -0.48 9.44
C VAL A 325 -15.85 -0.32 10.46
N ALA A 326 -15.49 0.25 11.60
CA ALA A 326 -16.35 0.48 12.75
C ALA A 326 -16.46 1.98 13.11
N ALA A 327 -17.26 2.29 14.13
CA ALA A 327 -17.37 3.64 14.66
C ALA A 327 -16.00 4.20 15.05
N GLY A 328 -15.74 5.46 14.69
CA GLY A 328 -14.52 6.20 15.01
C GLY A 328 -13.34 5.95 14.06
N ASP A 329 -13.43 5.06 13.10
CA ASP A 329 -12.28 4.75 12.21
C ASP A 329 -12.02 5.84 11.16
N LEU A 330 -10.80 5.84 10.62
CA LEU A 330 -10.37 6.64 9.47
C LEU A 330 -10.64 5.87 8.18
N PHE A 331 -11.13 6.56 7.17
CA PHE A 331 -11.45 5.96 5.89
C PHE A 331 -11.01 6.84 4.71
N THR A 332 -10.28 6.25 3.79
CA THR A 332 -9.86 6.91 2.55
C THR A 332 -10.65 6.34 1.37
N VAL A 333 -11.35 7.21 0.63
CA VAL A 333 -12.08 6.83 -0.59
C VAL A 333 -11.21 7.05 -1.82
N ASP A 334 -10.59 8.23 -1.90
CA ASP A 334 -9.70 8.60 -3.00
C ASP A 334 -8.25 8.50 -2.54
N CYS A 335 -7.41 7.77 -3.27
CA CYS A 335 -6.00 7.64 -2.93
C CYS A 335 -5.16 7.56 -4.20
N GLU A 336 -4.56 8.67 -4.54
CA GLU A 336 -3.54 8.74 -5.58
C GLU A 336 -2.18 8.77 -4.90
N THR A 337 -1.32 7.82 -5.24
CA THR A 337 -0.03 7.65 -4.56
C THR A 337 1.14 8.30 -5.31
N LEU A 338 0.89 9.14 -6.33
CA LEU A 338 1.89 9.94 -7.01
C LEU A 338 1.63 11.43 -6.79
N PRO A 339 2.67 12.26 -6.59
CA PRO A 339 2.51 13.72 -6.47
C PRO A 339 1.82 14.32 -7.69
N GLY A 340 0.75 15.10 -7.48
CA GLY A 340 -0.03 15.74 -8.54
C GLY A 340 -1.09 14.85 -9.20
N ALA A 341 -1.20 13.58 -8.85
CA ALA A 341 -2.07 12.64 -9.55
C ALA A 341 -3.58 12.89 -9.39
N TYR A 342 -4.01 13.66 -8.39
CA TYR A 342 -5.42 14.06 -8.30
C TYR A 342 -5.85 15.02 -9.41
N LEU A 343 -4.90 15.75 -10.01
CA LEU A 343 -5.13 16.58 -11.20
C LEU A 343 -5.06 15.78 -12.50
N ARG A 344 -4.35 14.64 -12.49
CA ARG A 344 -4.11 13.79 -13.64
C ARG A 344 -4.60 12.37 -13.28
N ARG A 345 -5.54 11.82 -14.03
CA ARG A 345 -6.07 10.48 -13.72
C ARG A 345 -5.03 9.38 -14.01
N HIS A 346 -4.96 8.40 -13.08
CA HIS A 346 -4.32 7.09 -13.26
C HIS A 346 -2.82 7.10 -13.58
N LEU A 347 -2.02 7.77 -12.74
CA LEU A 347 -0.57 7.64 -12.80
C LEU A 347 -0.08 6.59 -11.78
N PRO A 348 0.85 5.69 -12.18
CA PRO A 348 1.39 4.69 -11.25
C PRO A 348 2.20 5.37 -10.15
N GLY A 349 1.89 4.99 -8.91
CA GLY A 349 2.50 5.57 -7.72
C GLY A 349 3.31 4.59 -6.90
N GLN A 350 3.29 4.77 -5.60
CA GLN A 350 4.08 4.02 -4.63
C GLN A 350 3.68 2.53 -4.54
N PHE A 351 2.40 2.22 -4.69
CA PHE A 351 1.80 0.88 -4.65
C PHE A 351 0.44 0.88 -5.35
N SER A 352 -0.08 -0.31 -5.64
CA SER A 352 -1.40 -0.48 -6.28
C SER A 352 -2.54 -0.21 -5.32
N THR A 353 -3.56 0.48 -5.80
CA THR A 353 -4.81 0.81 -5.09
C THR A 353 -6.01 0.15 -5.76
N HIS A 354 -7.13 0.06 -5.04
CA HIS A 354 -8.41 -0.39 -5.57
C HIS A 354 -9.32 0.80 -5.85
N ASP A 355 -10.11 0.69 -6.90
CA ASP A 355 -11.18 1.66 -7.18
C ASP A 355 -12.33 1.47 -6.20
N TYR A 356 -12.84 2.58 -5.68
CA TYR A 356 -13.97 2.60 -4.77
C TYR A 356 -15.18 3.29 -5.42
N PRO A 357 -16.40 3.04 -4.94
CA PRO A 357 -17.57 3.81 -5.33
C PRO A 357 -17.37 5.31 -5.08
N PRO A 358 -18.12 6.19 -5.77
CA PRO A 358 -18.04 7.63 -5.55
C PRO A 358 -18.20 8.00 -4.07
N ARG A 359 -17.47 9.00 -3.59
CA ARG A 359 -17.49 9.50 -2.20
C ARG A 359 -18.90 9.66 -1.63
N LYS A 360 -19.82 10.20 -2.42
CA LYS A 360 -21.23 10.39 -2.05
C LYS A 360 -21.92 9.07 -1.67
N GLU A 361 -21.67 8.03 -2.43
CA GLU A 361 -22.24 6.69 -2.20
C GLU A 361 -21.62 6.03 -0.96
N VAL A 362 -20.30 6.17 -0.81
CA VAL A 362 -19.57 5.66 0.37
C VAL A 362 -20.09 6.36 1.64
N ARG A 363 -20.18 7.70 1.63
CA ARG A 363 -20.72 8.48 2.75
C ARG A 363 -22.15 8.05 3.09
N ALA A 364 -23.03 7.96 2.09
CA ALA A 364 -24.40 7.53 2.28
C ALA A 364 -24.50 6.09 2.84
N THR A 365 -23.54 5.23 2.50
CA THR A 365 -23.49 3.87 3.06
C THR A 365 -23.15 3.88 4.55
N PHE A 366 -22.24 4.72 5.01
CA PHE A 366 -21.96 4.90 6.44
C PHE A 366 -23.15 5.53 7.17
N GLU A 367 -23.78 6.54 6.60
CA GLU A 367 -24.96 7.19 7.18
C GLU A 367 -26.12 6.19 7.37
N ARG A 368 -26.36 5.29 6.41
CA ARG A 368 -27.32 4.18 6.56
C ARG A 368 -26.97 3.20 7.69
N ARG A 369 -25.69 3.08 8.03
CA ARG A 369 -25.21 2.28 9.18
C ARG A 369 -25.28 3.06 10.51
N GLY A 370 -25.78 4.30 10.52
CA GLY A 370 -25.82 5.16 11.69
C GLY A 370 -24.47 5.82 12.03
N LEU A 371 -23.54 5.87 11.08
CA LEU A 371 -22.22 6.47 11.25
C LEU A 371 -22.14 7.78 10.48
N ALA A 372 -21.97 8.90 11.18
CA ALA A 372 -21.81 10.20 10.53
C ALA A 372 -20.48 10.29 9.78
N GLY A 373 -20.49 10.82 8.56
CA GLY A 373 -19.27 11.13 7.82
C GLY A 373 -18.63 12.41 8.35
N LYS A 374 -17.50 12.33 9.04
CA LYS A 374 -16.75 13.47 9.56
C LYS A 374 -15.60 13.83 8.62
N TYR A 375 -15.29 15.11 8.49
CA TYR A 375 -14.28 15.66 7.58
C TYR A 375 -14.52 15.41 6.08
N LEU A 376 -15.75 15.10 5.70
CA LEU A 376 -16.22 15.08 4.32
C LEU A 376 -17.52 15.91 4.23
N ALA A 377 -17.35 17.18 3.90
CA ALA A 377 -18.45 18.14 3.70
C ALA A 377 -19.18 17.89 2.37
N GLU A 378 -20.21 18.67 2.08
CA GLU A 378 -20.82 18.68 0.75
C GLU A 378 -19.83 19.18 -0.31
N GLU A 379 -19.93 18.61 -1.51
CA GLU A 379 -19.12 19.02 -2.63
C GLU A 379 -19.43 20.45 -3.06
N MET A 380 -18.40 21.22 -3.40
CA MET A 380 -18.51 22.58 -3.89
C MET A 380 -18.22 22.64 -5.38
N PRO A 381 -18.80 23.57 -6.14
CA PRO A 381 -18.39 23.82 -7.53
C PRO A 381 -16.88 24.11 -7.60
N CYS A 382 -16.19 23.49 -8.53
CA CYS A 382 -14.77 23.72 -8.78
C CYS A 382 -14.56 23.84 -10.29
N GLU A 383 -13.92 24.93 -10.71
CA GLU A 383 -13.58 25.17 -12.12
C GLU A 383 -12.34 24.37 -12.56
N ILE A 384 -11.62 23.79 -11.61
CA ILE A 384 -10.44 22.96 -11.91
C ILE A 384 -10.93 21.65 -12.54
N ALA A 385 -10.89 21.59 -13.85
CA ALA A 385 -11.10 20.33 -14.56
C ALA A 385 -9.94 19.38 -14.21
N ARG A 386 -10.26 18.15 -13.84
CA ARG A 386 -9.27 17.08 -13.93
C ARG A 386 -8.83 17.02 -15.38
N THR A 387 -7.60 17.40 -15.65
CA THR A 387 -7.01 17.10 -16.95
C THR A 387 -6.89 15.58 -17.01
N THR A 388 -7.79 14.94 -17.76
CA THR A 388 -7.37 13.72 -18.44
C THR A 388 -6.05 14.08 -19.11
N PRO A 389 -5.00 13.26 -19.08
CA PRO A 389 -3.86 13.51 -19.95
C PRO A 389 -4.47 13.87 -21.29
N ALA A 390 -4.30 15.12 -21.74
CA ALA A 390 -4.92 15.55 -22.95
C ALA A 390 -4.51 14.54 -24.02
N ALA A 391 -5.45 14.15 -24.86
CA ALA A 391 -5.10 13.55 -26.12
C ALA A 391 -4.05 14.50 -26.73
N GLY A 392 -2.73 14.21 -26.52
CA GLY A 392 -1.65 15.13 -26.84
C GLY A 392 -0.61 15.41 -25.75
N THR A 393 -0.80 14.99 -24.48
CA THR A 393 0.34 14.87 -23.54
C THR A 393 1.26 13.82 -24.13
N ALA A 394 2.50 14.22 -24.39
CA ALA A 394 3.50 13.33 -24.97
C ALA A 394 3.48 11.99 -24.24
N ILE A 395 3.04 10.95 -24.94
CA ILE A 395 3.14 9.57 -24.48
C ILE A 395 4.58 9.42 -24.00
N ASP A 396 4.79 8.98 -22.77
CA ASP A 396 6.14 8.71 -22.28
C ASP A 396 6.70 7.49 -23.01
N GLU A 397 7.11 7.75 -24.27
CA GLU A 397 7.68 6.73 -25.14
C GLU A 397 8.89 6.04 -24.53
N LYS A 398 9.64 6.73 -23.65
CA LYS A 398 10.80 6.13 -22.96
C LYS A 398 10.35 5.13 -21.92
N ARG A 399 9.27 5.43 -21.22
CA ARG A 399 8.65 4.52 -20.24
C ARG A 399 8.18 3.25 -20.95
N TRP A 400 7.34 3.38 -21.98
CA TRP A 400 6.80 2.23 -22.73
C TRP A 400 7.91 1.41 -23.37
N ALA A 401 8.89 2.04 -23.98
CA ALA A 401 10.06 1.34 -24.54
C ALA A 401 10.86 0.58 -23.46
N SER A 402 11.00 1.13 -22.26
CA SER A 402 11.68 0.47 -21.15
C SER A 402 10.91 -0.75 -20.64
N GLU A 403 9.57 -0.65 -20.56
CA GLU A 403 8.72 -1.76 -20.13
C GLU A 403 8.71 -2.89 -21.15
N HIS A 404 8.56 -2.56 -22.43
CA HIS A 404 8.66 -3.52 -23.51
C HIS A 404 10.03 -4.21 -23.54
N ALA A 405 11.11 -3.48 -23.29
CA ALA A 405 12.45 -4.08 -23.19
C ALA A 405 12.55 -5.08 -22.03
N GLN A 406 11.96 -4.78 -20.88
CA GLN A 406 11.90 -5.69 -19.73
C GLN A 406 11.05 -6.93 -20.02
N LEU A 407 9.88 -6.74 -20.62
CA LEU A 407 9.02 -7.87 -21.04
C LEU A 407 9.74 -8.77 -22.04
N ARG A 408 10.43 -8.20 -23.05
CA ARG A 408 11.23 -8.98 -24.03
C ARG A 408 12.35 -9.76 -23.35
N ALA A 409 13.05 -9.17 -22.41
CA ALA A 409 14.10 -9.86 -21.64
C ALA A 409 13.52 -11.07 -20.89
N ARG A 410 12.34 -10.93 -20.28
CA ARG A 410 11.65 -12.03 -19.59
C ARG A 410 11.12 -13.09 -20.54
N LEU A 411 10.64 -12.71 -21.71
CA LEU A 411 10.27 -13.67 -22.74
C LEU A 411 11.48 -14.47 -23.26
N GLN A 412 12.66 -13.86 -23.29
CA GLN A 412 13.91 -14.55 -23.62
C GLN A 412 14.32 -15.54 -22.52
N ASP A 413 14.24 -15.12 -21.24
CA ASP A 413 14.49 -16.03 -20.09
C ASP A 413 13.53 -17.23 -20.14
N TRP A 414 12.26 -16.99 -20.50
CA TRP A 414 11.26 -18.05 -20.66
C TRP A 414 11.61 -19.01 -21.78
N GLU A 415 12.00 -18.51 -22.95
CA GLU A 415 12.42 -19.32 -24.08
C GLU A 415 13.59 -20.23 -23.69
N MET A 416 14.62 -19.69 -23.04
CA MET A 416 15.76 -20.46 -22.52
C MET A 416 15.33 -21.53 -21.49
N ALA A 417 14.37 -21.24 -20.64
CA ALA A 417 13.87 -22.20 -19.66
C ALA A 417 13.09 -23.34 -20.33
N LEU A 418 12.28 -23.04 -21.37
CA LEU A 418 11.60 -24.05 -22.18
C LEU A 418 12.59 -24.91 -22.97
N GLU A 419 13.63 -24.34 -23.57
CA GLU A 419 14.70 -25.08 -24.27
C GLU A 419 15.38 -26.06 -23.33
N ARG A 420 15.76 -25.64 -22.12
CA ARG A 420 16.35 -26.54 -21.10
C ARG A 420 15.41 -27.67 -20.73
N LEU A 421 14.09 -27.39 -20.65
CA LEU A 421 13.10 -28.41 -20.34
C LEU A 421 12.93 -29.41 -21.49
N SER A 422 13.11 -28.96 -22.75
CA SER A 422 12.99 -29.79 -23.96
C SER A 422 14.15 -30.75 -24.18
N MET A 423 15.33 -30.49 -23.61
CA MET A 423 16.52 -31.32 -23.78
C MET A 423 16.34 -32.69 -23.10
N ASN A 424 16.12 -33.71 -23.89
CA ASN A 424 16.04 -35.08 -23.43
C ASN A 424 17.42 -35.52 -22.93
N GLY A 425 17.58 -35.66 -21.62
CA GLY A 425 18.83 -36.10 -20.99
C GLY A 425 19.40 -35.13 -19.94
N SER A 426 18.77 -34.00 -19.72
CA SER A 426 19.16 -33.09 -18.63
C SER A 426 19.09 -33.78 -17.27
N GLN A 427 20.12 -33.52 -16.46
CA GLN A 427 20.21 -34.08 -15.11
C GLN A 427 19.01 -33.61 -14.26
N PRO A 428 18.58 -34.37 -13.23
CA PRO A 428 17.44 -33.99 -12.39
C PRO A 428 17.54 -32.57 -11.80
N LEU A 429 18.74 -32.12 -11.50
CA LEU A 429 19.01 -30.76 -11.01
C LEU A 429 18.72 -29.66 -12.05
N GLU A 430 19.06 -29.90 -13.32
CA GLU A 430 18.79 -28.94 -14.40
C GLU A 430 17.30 -28.81 -14.71
N ARG A 431 16.56 -29.93 -14.64
CA ARG A 431 15.09 -29.93 -14.78
C ARG A 431 14.43 -29.19 -13.62
N GLN A 432 14.91 -29.39 -12.40
CA GLN A 432 14.39 -28.68 -11.23
C GLN A 432 14.66 -27.17 -11.32
N ALA A 433 15.84 -26.78 -11.81
CA ALA A 433 16.17 -25.37 -12.04
C ALA A 433 15.29 -24.75 -13.14
N ALA A 434 15.01 -25.48 -14.24
CA ALA A 434 14.14 -25.03 -15.30
C ALA A 434 12.68 -24.87 -14.82
N ASP A 435 12.15 -25.82 -14.03
CA ASP A 435 10.81 -25.73 -13.43
C ASP A 435 10.69 -24.54 -12.50
N ALA A 436 11.71 -24.29 -11.66
CA ALA A 436 11.75 -23.12 -10.77
C ALA A 436 11.75 -21.80 -11.58
N SER A 437 12.56 -21.71 -12.63
CA SER A 437 12.61 -20.54 -13.52
C SER A 437 11.27 -20.30 -14.22
N LEU A 438 10.64 -21.34 -14.71
CA LEU A 438 9.33 -21.24 -15.37
C LEU A 438 8.24 -20.74 -14.42
N ARG A 439 8.24 -21.20 -13.16
CA ARG A 439 7.30 -20.70 -12.14
C ARG A 439 7.53 -19.22 -11.83
N GLU A 440 8.79 -18.84 -11.70
CA GLU A 440 9.14 -17.44 -11.46
C GLU A 440 8.71 -16.52 -12.62
N ILE A 441 8.93 -16.96 -13.84
CA ILE A 441 8.55 -16.21 -15.04
C ILE A 441 7.03 -16.13 -15.19
N LEU A 442 6.31 -17.21 -14.92
CA LEU A 442 4.85 -17.24 -14.95
C LEU A 442 4.25 -16.24 -13.96
N GLU A 443 4.72 -16.23 -12.72
CA GLU A 443 4.33 -15.25 -11.70
C GLU A 443 4.61 -13.81 -12.14
N TYR A 444 5.80 -13.59 -12.72
CA TYR A 444 6.16 -12.28 -13.26
C TYR A 444 5.17 -11.86 -14.34
N LEU A 445 4.88 -12.72 -15.31
CA LEU A 445 3.97 -12.40 -16.42
C LEU A 445 2.54 -12.18 -15.93
N LYS A 446 2.04 -12.99 -15.01
CA LYS A 446 0.69 -12.78 -14.42
C LYS A 446 0.57 -11.41 -13.74
N THR A 447 1.61 -10.95 -13.13
CA THR A 447 1.59 -9.68 -12.39
C THR A 447 1.91 -8.49 -13.28
N VAL A 448 3.03 -8.55 -14.01
CA VAL A 448 3.55 -7.42 -14.78
C VAL A 448 2.80 -7.25 -16.09
N LEU A 449 2.58 -8.34 -16.85
CA LEU A 449 1.86 -8.26 -18.11
C LEU A 449 0.40 -7.84 -17.91
N THR A 450 -0.29 -8.39 -16.89
CA THR A 450 -1.68 -7.98 -16.61
C THR A 450 -1.77 -6.50 -16.22
N THR A 451 -0.79 -6.00 -15.48
CA THR A 451 -0.73 -4.58 -15.11
C THR A 451 -0.43 -3.71 -16.33
N HIS A 452 0.56 -4.10 -17.13
CA HIS A 452 0.96 -3.43 -18.37
C HIS A 452 -0.21 -3.33 -19.36
N CYS A 453 -0.89 -4.44 -19.66
CA CYS A 453 -2.06 -4.44 -20.55
C CYS A 453 -3.18 -3.50 -20.04
N ARG A 454 -3.44 -3.48 -18.73
CA ARG A 454 -4.44 -2.58 -18.14
C ARG A 454 -4.04 -1.11 -18.27
N GLU A 455 -2.76 -0.81 -18.09
CA GLU A 455 -2.25 0.55 -18.22
C GLU A 455 -2.28 1.01 -19.67
N GLU A 456 -1.98 0.14 -20.63
CA GLU A 456 -2.14 0.44 -22.05
C GLU A 456 -3.60 0.76 -22.41
N GLU A 457 -4.52 -0.04 -21.94
CA GLU A 457 -5.95 0.18 -22.19
C GLU A 457 -6.48 1.46 -21.55
N SER A 458 -5.93 1.87 -20.41
CA SER A 458 -6.37 3.04 -19.67
C SER A 458 -5.61 4.33 -20.00
N GLU A 459 -4.34 4.23 -20.41
CA GLU A 459 -3.45 5.39 -20.61
C GLU A 459 -3.03 5.58 -22.08
N LEU A 460 -2.60 4.48 -22.72
CA LEU A 460 -2.06 4.55 -24.09
C LEU A 460 -3.16 4.54 -25.15
N PHE A 461 -4.09 3.58 -25.09
CA PHE A 461 -5.12 3.42 -26.10
C PHE A 461 -6.06 4.63 -26.25
N PRO A 462 -6.47 5.34 -25.18
CA PRO A 462 -7.29 6.54 -25.32
C PRO A 462 -6.63 7.65 -26.14
N ALA A 463 -5.29 7.73 -26.13
CA ALA A 463 -4.56 8.72 -26.91
C ALA A 463 -4.63 8.47 -28.42
N PHE A 464 -5.02 7.29 -28.85
CA PHE A 464 -5.13 6.87 -30.25
C PHE A 464 -6.57 6.57 -30.70
N CYS A 465 -7.57 6.75 -29.86
CA CYS A 465 -8.96 6.41 -30.18
C CYS A 465 -9.53 7.21 -31.37
N GLU A 466 -9.05 8.45 -31.58
CA GLU A 466 -9.48 9.32 -32.68
C GLU A 466 -8.66 9.11 -33.97
N ASP A 467 -7.57 8.33 -33.90
CA ASP A 467 -6.76 7.99 -35.08
C ASP A 467 -7.42 6.87 -35.88
N ALA A 468 -7.87 7.17 -37.09
CA ALA A 468 -8.58 6.25 -37.95
C ALA A 468 -7.75 5.01 -38.36
N GLU A 469 -6.41 5.09 -38.35
CA GLU A 469 -5.51 3.97 -38.63
C GLU A 469 -5.20 3.14 -37.39
N ALA A 470 -5.20 3.76 -36.21
CA ALA A 470 -4.91 3.10 -34.94
C ALA A 470 -6.14 2.41 -34.36
N SER A 471 -7.32 3.00 -34.46
CA SER A 471 -8.56 2.49 -33.83
C SER A 471 -8.87 1.01 -34.11
N PRO A 472 -8.75 0.48 -35.34
CA PRO A 472 -8.94 -0.95 -35.58
C PRO A 472 -7.90 -1.83 -34.89
N LYS A 473 -6.64 -1.36 -34.76
CA LYS A 473 -5.56 -2.09 -34.10
C LYS A 473 -5.77 -2.19 -32.59
N LEU A 474 -6.33 -1.15 -31.97
CA LEU A 474 -6.63 -1.14 -30.53
C LEU A 474 -7.63 -2.24 -30.14
N ALA A 475 -8.61 -2.55 -30.99
CA ALA A 475 -9.53 -3.66 -30.75
C ALA A 475 -8.80 -5.01 -30.80
N CYS A 476 -7.83 -5.18 -31.72
CA CYS A 476 -6.99 -6.38 -31.77
C CYS A 476 -6.12 -6.51 -30.52
N PHE A 477 -5.51 -5.41 -30.05
CA PHE A 477 -4.68 -5.43 -28.85
C PHE A 477 -5.47 -5.82 -27.59
N ARG A 478 -6.68 -5.29 -27.39
CA ARG A 478 -7.57 -5.72 -26.30
C ARG A 478 -7.90 -7.21 -26.37
N ALA A 479 -8.17 -7.72 -27.56
CA ALA A 479 -8.42 -9.15 -27.74
C ALA A 479 -7.17 -10.01 -27.44
N ASP A 480 -5.97 -9.49 -27.73
CA ASP A 480 -4.71 -10.13 -27.36
C ASP A 480 -4.52 -10.15 -25.84
N HIS A 481 -4.80 -9.05 -25.13
CA HIS A 481 -4.72 -8.95 -23.67
C HIS A 481 -5.64 -9.97 -22.98
N GLU A 482 -6.90 -10.06 -23.40
CA GLU A 482 -7.83 -11.08 -22.90
C GLU A 482 -7.29 -12.51 -23.14
N ARG A 483 -6.74 -12.75 -24.33
CA ARG A 483 -6.19 -14.07 -24.69
C ARG A 483 -4.96 -14.39 -23.85
N PHE A 484 -4.06 -13.43 -23.60
CA PHE A 484 -2.88 -13.62 -22.74
C PHE A 484 -3.28 -14.00 -21.32
N GLY A 485 -4.30 -13.36 -20.76
CA GLY A 485 -4.83 -13.74 -19.44
C GLY A 485 -5.30 -15.17 -19.38
N VAL A 486 -6.13 -15.59 -20.37
CA VAL A 486 -6.64 -16.97 -20.48
C VAL A 486 -5.50 -17.98 -20.67
N ASP A 487 -4.48 -17.65 -21.45
CA ASP A 487 -3.37 -18.55 -21.73
C ASP A 487 -2.38 -18.64 -20.55
N LEU A 488 -2.18 -17.58 -19.78
CA LEU A 488 -1.44 -17.63 -18.51
C LEU A 488 -2.11 -18.57 -17.49
N ASP A 489 -3.42 -18.53 -17.38
CA ASP A 489 -4.17 -19.46 -16.51
C ASP A 489 -4.09 -20.91 -17.00
N LYS A 490 -4.09 -21.15 -18.33
CA LYS A 490 -3.87 -22.47 -18.89
C LYS A 490 -2.46 -22.96 -18.58
N LEU A 491 -1.45 -22.07 -18.73
CA LEU A 491 -0.06 -22.41 -18.48
C LEU A 491 0.16 -22.81 -17.01
N GLU A 492 -0.44 -22.08 -16.08
CA GLU A 492 -0.39 -22.40 -14.64
C GLU A 492 -0.95 -23.79 -14.35
N ARG A 493 -2.12 -24.12 -14.91
CA ARG A 493 -2.72 -25.46 -14.78
C ARG A 493 -1.82 -26.55 -15.39
N GLN A 494 -1.19 -26.27 -16.53
CA GLN A 494 -0.27 -27.23 -17.17
C GLN A 494 1.01 -27.41 -16.35
N MET A 495 1.55 -26.37 -15.73
CA MET A 495 2.69 -26.48 -14.82
C MET A 495 2.37 -27.31 -13.58
N ALA A 496 1.16 -27.17 -13.02
CA ALA A 496 0.70 -28.02 -11.93
C ALA A 496 0.58 -29.50 -12.37
N SER A 497 0.01 -29.75 -13.56
CA SER A 497 -0.10 -31.09 -14.15
C SER A 497 1.27 -31.69 -14.48
N TYR A 498 2.21 -30.91 -15.02
CA TYR A 498 3.58 -31.32 -15.31
C TYR A 498 4.30 -31.80 -14.04
N GLY A 499 4.07 -31.16 -12.89
CA GLY A 499 4.59 -31.61 -11.60
C GLY A 499 4.28 -33.08 -11.29
N LEU A 500 3.15 -33.60 -11.80
CA LEU A 500 2.67 -34.99 -11.63
C LEU A 500 3.11 -35.91 -12.77
N SER A 501 2.90 -35.49 -14.03
CA SER A 501 3.10 -36.33 -15.23
C SER A 501 4.54 -36.39 -15.73
N LYS A 502 5.33 -35.32 -15.46
CA LYS A 502 6.68 -35.11 -16.01
C LYS A 502 6.77 -35.02 -17.53
N ASP A 503 5.63 -34.89 -18.23
CA ASP A 503 5.58 -34.69 -19.67
C ASP A 503 5.51 -33.20 -20.02
N PRO A 504 6.56 -32.59 -20.60
CA PRO A 504 6.61 -31.18 -20.90
C PRO A 504 5.91 -30.77 -22.20
N THR A 505 5.40 -31.71 -23.02
CA THR A 505 4.98 -31.45 -24.41
C THR A 505 3.96 -30.32 -24.52
N VAL A 506 2.91 -30.34 -23.72
CA VAL A 506 1.86 -29.31 -23.72
C VAL A 506 2.40 -27.97 -23.25
N LEU A 507 3.25 -28.00 -22.22
CA LEU A 507 3.88 -26.80 -21.64
C LEU A 507 4.80 -26.11 -22.67
N LEU A 508 5.61 -26.89 -23.38
CA LEU A 508 6.51 -26.42 -24.45
C LEU A 508 5.72 -25.78 -25.59
N THR A 509 4.65 -26.46 -26.04
CA THR A 509 3.83 -25.99 -27.15
C THR A 509 3.11 -24.68 -26.80
N LEU A 510 2.48 -24.62 -25.65
CA LEU A 510 1.75 -23.46 -25.19
C LEU A 510 2.71 -22.28 -24.93
N GLY A 511 3.81 -22.51 -24.23
CA GLY A 511 4.79 -21.49 -23.91
C GLY A 511 5.45 -20.88 -25.16
N ALA A 512 5.88 -21.71 -26.11
CA ALA A 512 6.47 -21.23 -27.37
C ALA A 512 5.48 -20.43 -28.22
N ARG A 513 4.19 -20.78 -28.21
CA ARG A 513 3.14 -20.02 -28.87
C ARG A 513 3.00 -18.64 -28.21
N MET A 514 2.82 -18.60 -26.90
CA MET A 514 2.63 -17.36 -26.15
C MET A 514 3.82 -16.40 -26.30
N ILE A 515 5.05 -16.89 -26.26
CA ILE A 515 6.25 -16.06 -26.48
C ILE A 515 6.19 -15.38 -27.86
N ARG A 516 5.84 -16.12 -28.92
CA ARG A 516 5.73 -15.52 -30.26
C ARG A 516 4.62 -14.49 -30.36
N GLU A 517 3.44 -14.77 -29.80
CA GLU A 517 2.29 -13.88 -29.84
C GLU A 517 2.56 -12.59 -29.04
N MET A 518 3.16 -12.69 -27.84
CA MET A 518 3.52 -11.54 -27.03
C MET A 518 4.62 -10.67 -27.70
N ARG A 519 5.62 -11.30 -28.33
CA ARG A 519 6.64 -10.54 -29.10
C ARG A 519 6.03 -9.75 -30.24
N ALA A 520 5.13 -10.40 -31.00
CA ALA A 520 4.45 -9.75 -32.15
C ALA A 520 3.53 -8.61 -31.67
N HIS A 521 2.86 -8.79 -30.55
CA HIS A 521 2.03 -7.77 -29.92
C HIS A 521 2.85 -6.54 -29.49
N LEU A 522 3.91 -6.72 -28.70
CA LEU A 522 4.80 -5.65 -28.29
C LEU A 522 5.44 -4.89 -29.47
N GLU A 523 5.77 -5.59 -30.57
CA GLU A 523 6.29 -4.97 -31.77
C GLU A 523 5.23 -4.15 -32.49
N ALA A 524 3.99 -4.64 -32.56
CA ALA A 524 2.89 -3.95 -33.21
C ALA A 524 2.47 -2.69 -32.43
N GLU A 525 2.53 -2.71 -31.11
CA GLU A 525 2.28 -1.53 -30.27
C GLU A 525 3.35 -0.46 -30.40
N GLU A 526 4.61 -0.84 -30.42
CA GLU A 526 5.72 0.12 -30.66
C GLU A 526 5.57 0.86 -31.98
N GLN A 527 4.96 0.25 -33.01
CA GLN A 527 4.67 0.90 -34.28
C GLN A 527 3.59 2.00 -34.18
N LEU A 528 2.82 2.04 -33.09
CA LEU A 528 1.86 3.13 -32.85
C LEU A 528 2.55 4.38 -32.26
N LEU A 529 3.70 4.23 -31.61
CA LEU A 529 4.37 5.34 -30.94
C LEU A 529 4.85 6.41 -31.95
N PRO A 530 4.65 7.72 -31.67
CA PRO A 530 4.96 8.78 -32.59
C PRO A 530 6.43 8.86 -33.05
N SER A 531 7.37 8.45 -32.21
CA SER A 531 8.81 8.45 -32.58
C SER A 531 9.15 7.41 -33.66
N THR A 532 8.46 6.29 -33.69
CA THR A 532 8.63 5.24 -34.71
C THR A 532 7.96 5.60 -36.00
N ARG A 533 6.80 6.27 -35.97
CA ARG A 533 6.15 6.80 -37.18
C ARG A 533 7.02 7.86 -37.90
N ARG A 534 7.76 8.72 -37.20
CA ARG A 534 8.69 9.71 -37.81
C ARG A 534 9.92 9.06 -38.45
N ARG A 535 10.35 7.87 -37.99
CA ARG A 535 11.48 7.13 -38.60
C ARG A 535 11.07 6.34 -39.84
N ALA A 536 9.80 5.98 -39.99
CA ALA A 536 9.28 5.26 -41.14
C ALA A 536 8.93 6.17 -42.34
N VAL A 537 8.84 7.50 -42.11
CA VAL A 537 8.53 8.49 -43.15
C VAL A 537 9.79 9.28 -43.61
N GLY A 538 10.93 9.05 -43.01
CA GLY A 538 12.25 9.56 -43.41
C GLY A 538 13.16 8.48 -43.95
#